data_e035a38e27b645d6e08f6e332e565000
#
_entry.id   e035a38e27b645d6e08f6e332e565000
#
_cell.length_a   1.000
_cell.length_b   1.000
_cell.length_c   1.000
_cell.angle_alpha   90.00
_cell.angle_beta   90.00
_cell.angle_gamma   90.00
#
_symmetry.space_group_name_H-M   'P 1'
#
loop_
_entity.id
_entity.type
_entity.pdbx_description
1 polymer ?
#
loop_
_entity_poly.entity_id
_entity_poly.type
_entity_poly.pdbx_seq_one_letter_code
_entity_poly.pdbx_strand_id
1 'polypeptide(L)'
;MLRSAVLTCAVLASAGFAFLQAPALAQERAVSQCQAIAQALPDAGFVQLASADPFAFSLQQAATRDQTVAITFLGHSTFLLETPGGVTIATDYSGFHRPPQPPMVATMNKAHSTHYTLTPGPEIAHVLHGWSDDGNAADHDLVVGDAYIRNVPTDIRAGYGGAMEPDGNSIFIFEVAGLCVGHLGHLHHELDETDYAEIGRLDVVMVPVDGGLTMGAESMVRVVTRLRSALILPMHRRGPPVESFLGLFGPGFDRKMADSATVTVSLRTLPKKPLIMVLQGL
;
A
#
# COMPACT_ATOMS: atom_id res chain seq x y z
N MET A 1 54.58 -63.38 -35.67
CA MET A 1 53.18 -63.54 -35.29
C MET A 1 52.67 -62.12 -34.84
N LEU A 2 52.13 -61.39 -35.81
CA LEU A 2 51.56 -60.05 -35.54
C LEU A 2 50.07 -60.17 -35.19
N ARG A 3 49.64 -59.61 -34.07
CA ARG A 3 48.22 -59.46 -33.72
C ARG A 3 47.84 -58.02 -33.97
N SER A 4 47.00 -57.86 -34.99
CA SER A 4 46.35 -56.55 -35.24
C SER A 4 45.24 -56.30 -34.17
N ALA A 5 45.29 -55.14 -33.54
CA ALA A 5 44.21 -54.62 -32.67
C ALA A 5 43.33 -53.67 -33.51
N VAL A 6 42.04 -53.99 -33.61
CA VAL A 6 41.06 -53.17 -34.26
C VAL A 6 40.49 -52.21 -33.19
N LEU A 7 40.66 -50.90 -33.43
CA LEU A 7 40.13 -49.84 -32.56
C LEU A 7 38.73 -49.43 -33.05
N THR A 8 37.71 -49.73 -32.30
CA THR A 8 36.33 -49.33 -32.60
C THR A 8 36.04 -47.96 -31.97
N CYS A 9 35.86 -46.91 -32.80
CA CYS A 9 35.42 -45.59 -32.38
C CYS A 9 33.91 -45.63 -32.19
N ALA A 10 33.44 -45.41 -30.95
CA ALA A 10 32.03 -45.16 -30.65
C ALA A 10 31.75 -43.65 -30.73
N VAL A 11 30.89 -43.27 -31.67
CA VAL A 11 30.40 -41.90 -31.81
C VAL A 11 29.20 -41.73 -30.87
N LEU A 12 29.37 -40.92 -29.81
CA LEU A 12 28.29 -40.48 -28.92
C LEU A 12 27.56 -39.31 -29.58
N ALA A 13 26.35 -39.55 -30.04
CA ALA A 13 25.44 -38.49 -30.49
C ALA A 13 24.79 -37.83 -29.25
N SER A 14 25.20 -36.61 -28.91
CA SER A 14 24.56 -35.77 -27.91
C SER A 14 23.31 -35.13 -28.51
N ALA A 15 22.12 -35.60 -28.12
CA ALA A 15 20.84 -34.93 -28.41
C ALA A 15 20.71 -33.69 -27.54
N GLY A 16 20.90 -32.53 -28.14
CA GLY A 16 20.62 -31.23 -27.48
C GLY A 16 19.11 -31.02 -27.30
N PHE A 17 18.64 -31.06 -26.08
CA PHE A 17 17.28 -30.57 -25.75
C PHE A 17 17.26 -29.04 -25.83
N ALA A 18 16.68 -28.49 -26.87
CA ALA A 18 16.35 -27.07 -26.95
C ALA A 18 15.14 -26.83 -26.04
N PHE A 19 15.38 -26.20 -24.88
CA PHE A 19 14.32 -25.66 -24.09
C PHE A 19 13.71 -24.43 -24.83
N LEU A 20 12.53 -24.63 -25.40
CA LEU A 20 11.68 -23.53 -25.86
C LEU A 20 11.25 -22.71 -24.63
N GLN A 21 11.90 -21.59 -24.37
CA GLN A 21 11.41 -20.60 -23.43
C GLN A 21 10.13 -20.02 -24.01
N ALA A 22 8.99 -20.33 -23.37
CA ALA A 22 7.74 -19.64 -23.64
C ALA A 22 7.94 -18.13 -23.35
N PRO A 23 7.47 -17.24 -24.22
CA PRO A 23 7.52 -15.80 -23.90
C PRO A 23 6.76 -15.57 -22.60
N ALA A 24 7.39 -14.92 -21.63
CA ALA A 24 6.70 -14.39 -20.46
C ALA A 24 5.65 -13.40 -20.98
N LEU A 25 4.39 -13.75 -20.85
CA LEU A 25 3.30 -12.82 -21.09
C LEU A 25 3.50 -11.68 -20.06
N ALA A 26 3.77 -10.47 -20.55
CA ALA A 26 3.77 -9.29 -19.71
C ALA A 26 2.37 -9.23 -19.06
N GLN A 27 2.33 -9.32 -17.73
CA GLN A 27 1.09 -9.19 -16.99
C GLN A 27 0.60 -7.76 -17.22
N GLU A 28 -0.58 -7.59 -17.85
CA GLU A 28 -1.16 -6.27 -18.00
C GLU A 28 -1.36 -5.66 -16.62
N ARG A 29 -0.90 -4.42 -16.42
CA ARG A 29 -1.09 -3.70 -15.15
C ARG A 29 -2.58 -3.61 -14.84
N ALA A 30 -2.94 -3.86 -13.58
CA ALA A 30 -4.31 -3.70 -13.13
C ALA A 30 -4.71 -2.22 -13.23
N VAL A 31 -5.94 -1.95 -13.69
CA VAL A 31 -6.44 -0.58 -13.80
C VAL A 31 -6.85 -0.09 -12.42
N SER A 32 -6.14 0.91 -11.89
CA SER A 32 -6.47 1.55 -10.62
C SER A 32 -7.80 2.30 -10.71
N GLN A 33 -8.79 1.88 -9.93
CA GLN A 33 -10.06 2.61 -9.77
C GLN A 33 -9.87 3.92 -8.99
N CYS A 34 -8.92 3.95 -8.08
CA CYS A 34 -8.62 5.12 -7.25
C CYS A 34 -8.00 6.26 -8.06
N GLN A 35 -7.15 5.95 -9.04
CA GLN A 35 -6.61 6.94 -9.99
C GLN A 35 -7.66 7.35 -11.02
N ALA A 36 -8.41 6.42 -11.60
CA ALA A 36 -9.41 6.71 -12.63
C ALA A 36 -10.49 7.69 -12.13
N ILE A 37 -10.93 7.56 -10.87
CA ILE A 37 -11.90 8.49 -10.28
C ILE A 37 -11.29 9.89 -10.05
N ALA A 38 -10.02 9.96 -9.65
CA ALA A 38 -9.33 11.23 -9.45
C ALA A 38 -9.07 11.98 -10.76
N GLN A 39 -8.85 11.24 -11.85
CA GLN A 39 -8.62 11.77 -13.19
C GLN A 39 -9.91 12.05 -13.98
N ALA A 40 -11.08 11.67 -13.47
CA ALA A 40 -12.36 11.99 -14.07
C ALA A 40 -12.62 13.51 -13.93
N LEU A 41 -12.00 14.28 -14.83
CA LEU A 41 -12.26 15.72 -14.97
C LEU A 41 -13.71 15.91 -15.45
N PRO A 42 -14.38 17.02 -15.05
CA PRO A 42 -15.78 17.29 -15.42
C PRO A 42 -16.07 17.27 -16.91
N ASP A 43 -15.05 17.45 -17.76
CA ASP A 43 -15.14 17.52 -19.21
C ASP A 43 -14.64 16.27 -19.95
N ALA A 44 -14.21 15.22 -19.25
CA ALA A 44 -13.86 13.95 -19.87
C ALA A 44 -15.15 13.25 -20.31
N GLY A 45 -15.47 13.31 -21.58
CA GLY A 45 -16.60 12.57 -22.16
C GLY A 45 -16.46 11.08 -21.83
N PHE A 46 -17.44 10.53 -21.11
CA PHE A 46 -17.50 9.11 -20.83
C PHE A 46 -17.56 8.34 -22.14
N VAL A 47 -16.50 7.62 -22.49
CA VAL A 47 -16.60 6.56 -23.49
C VAL A 47 -17.42 5.45 -22.84
N GLN A 48 -18.70 5.44 -23.12
CA GLN A 48 -19.58 4.36 -22.71
C GLN A 48 -19.13 3.10 -23.47
N LEU A 49 -18.44 2.20 -22.78
CA LEU A 49 -18.18 0.86 -23.30
C LEU A 49 -19.52 0.18 -23.48
N ALA A 50 -20.00 0.17 -24.73
CA ALA A 50 -21.23 -0.46 -25.12
C ALA A 50 -21.06 -1.98 -25.02
N SER A 51 -21.40 -2.59 -23.89
CA SER A 51 -21.78 -3.99 -23.75
C SER A 51 -21.90 -4.50 -22.31
N ALA A 52 -21.75 -3.69 -21.26
CA ALA A 52 -22.07 -4.15 -19.91
C ALA A 52 -23.58 -3.97 -19.69
N ASP A 53 -24.26 -5.02 -19.28
CA ASP A 53 -25.63 -4.93 -18.79
C ASP A 53 -25.69 -3.89 -17.66
N PRO A 54 -26.39 -2.75 -17.82
CA PRO A 54 -26.41 -1.69 -16.81
C PRO A 54 -27.03 -2.18 -15.48
N PHE A 55 -27.81 -3.23 -15.52
CA PHE A 55 -28.39 -3.85 -14.34
C PHE A 55 -27.37 -4.71 -13.59
N ALA A 56 -26.56 -5.50 -14.30
CA ALA A 56 -25.47 -6.28 -13.70
C ALA A 56 -24.41 -5.36 -13.04
N PHE A 57 -24.06 -4.26 -13.70
CA PHE A 57 -23.14 -3.26 -13.16
C PHE A 57 -23.67 -2.60 -11.88
N SER A 58 -24.97 -2.23 -11.87
CA SER A 58 -25.59 -1.62 -10.69
C SER A 58 -25.67 -2.57 -9.50
N LEU A 59 -25.93 -3.87 -9.73
CA LEU A 59 -25.95 -4.89 -8.68
C LEU A 59 -24.55 -5.14 -8.10
N GLN A 60 -23.53 -5.18 -8.95
CA GLN A 60 -22.15 -5.35 -8.49
C GLN A 60 -21.66 -4.16 -7.69
N GLN A 61 -21.99 -2.93 -8.08
CA GLN A 61 -21.69 -1.73 -7.28
C GLN A 61 -22.43 -1.73 -5.93
N ALA A 62 -23.69 -2.16 -5.91
CA ALA A 62 -24.45 -2.25 -4.65
C ALA A 62 -23.85 -3.29 -3.71
N ALA A 63 -23.49 -4.48 -4.22
CA ALA A 63 -22.85 -5.52 -3.45
C ALA A 63 -21.50 -5.08 -2.87
N THR A 64 -20.67 -4.38 -3.66
CA THR A 64 -19.37 -3.86 -3.21
C THR A 64 -19.52 -2.81 -2.09
N ARG A 65 -20.56 -1.99 -2.13
CA ARG A 65 -20.78 -0.94 -1.12
C ARG A 65 -21.02 -1.45 0.29
N ASP A 66 -21.52 -2.66 0.44
CA ASP A 66 -21.79 -3.28 1.74
C ASP A 66 -20.63 -4.16 2.23
N GLN A 67 -19.66 -4.46 1.35
CA GLN A 67 -18.45 -5.16 1.75
C GLN A 67 -17.61 -4.29 2.67
N THR A 68 -17.10 -4.89 3.73
CA THR A 68 -16.35 -4.21 4.77
C THR A 68 -14.91 -4.63 4.81
N VAL A 69 -14.03 -3.68 5.10
CA VAL A 69 -12.62 -3.90 5.42
C VAL A 69 -12.44 -3.60 6.90
N ALA A 70 -11.86 -4.54 7.65
CA ALA A 70 -11.42 -4.28 9.01
C ALA A 70 -9.98 -3.74 8.99
N ILE A 71 -9.74 -2.66 9.74
CA ILE A 71 -8.43 -2.01 9.87
C ILE A 71 -8.11 -1.96 11.34
N THR A 72 -7.10 -2.73 11.75
CA THR A 72 -6.67 -2.85 13.15
C THR A 72 -5.30 -2.22 13.33
N PHE A 73 -5.18 -1.26 14.24
CA PHE A 73 -3.89 -0.71 14.65
C PHE A 73 -3.18 -1.69 15.56
N LEU A 74 -2.00 -2.17 15.16
CA LEU A 74 -1.18 -3.11 15.93
C LEU A 74 -0.12 -2.41 16.78
N GLY A 75 0.22 -1.19 16.41
CA GLY A 75 1.21 -0.36 17.12
C GLY A 75 2.18 0.32 16.18
N HIS A 76 2.75 1.44 16.60
CA HIS A 76 3.65 2.31 15.87
C HIS A 76 3.10 2.75 14.51
N SER A 77 3.48 2.13 13.39
CA SER A 77 2.97 2.37 12.04
C SER A 77 2.35 1.12 11.41
N THR A 78 2.26 0.03 12.18
CA THR A 78 1.73 -1.24 11.69
C THR A 78 0.22 -1.31 11.85
N PHE A 79 -0.49 -1.48 10.76
CA PHE A 79 -1.90 -1.85 10.72
C PHE A 79 -2.07 -3.22 10.09
N LEU A 80 -3.11 -3.94 10.50
CA LEU A 80 -3.61 -5.10 9.82
C LEU A 80 -4.89 -4.73 9.08
N LEU A 81 -4.90 -4.92 7.76
CA LEU A 81 -6.10 -4.84 6.93
C LEU A 81 -6.60 -6.27 6.68
N GLU A 82 -7.89 -6.49 6.92
CA GLU A 82 -8.56 -7.74 6.64
C GLU A 82 -9.68 -7.46 5.64
N THR A 83 -9.57 -8.06 4.45
CA THR A 83 -10.50 -7.83 3.35
C THR A 83 -11.71 -8.77 3.42
N PRO A 84 -12.84 -8.45 2.78
CA PRO A 84 -13.98 -9.34 2.72
C PRO A 84 -13.67 -10.68 2.02
N GLY A 85 -12.68 -10.73 1.12
CA GLY A 85 -12.18 -11.93 0.47
C GLY A 85 -11.21 -12.75 1.33
N GLY A 86 -10.88 -12.29 2.54
CA GLY A 86 -9.99 -12.99 3.48
C GLY A 86 -8.50 -12.70 3.27
N VAL A 87 -8.14 -11.72 2.45
CA VAL A 87 -6.75 -11.26 2.33
C VAL A 87 -6.36 -10.48 3.58
N THR A 88 -5.17 -10.76 4.12
CA THR A 88 -4.61 -10.06 5.28
C THR A 88 -3.34 -9.31 4.87
N ILE A 89 -3.28 -8.01 5.18
CA ILE A 89 -2.17 -7.14 4.81
C ILE A 89 -1.66 -6.44 6.06
N ALA A 90 -0.37 -6.59 6.38
CA ALA A 90 0.28 -5.83 7.45
C ALA A 90 1.13 -4.72 6.86
N THR A 91 0.90 -3.47 7.30
CA THR A 91 1.66 -2.30 6.84
C THR A 91 2.87 -2.06 7.72
N ASP A 92 3.96 -1.53 7.15
CA ASP A 92 5.24 -1.22 7.84
C ASP A 92 5.65 -2.35 8.81
N TYR A 93 5.65 -3.58 8.27
CA TYR A 93 5.85 -4.80 9.04
C TYR A 93 7.31 -4.99 9.44
N SER A 94 7.58 -4.88 10.71
CA SER A 94 8.92 -5.10 11.28
C SER A 94 9.04 -6.38 12.10
N GLY A 95 7.92 -7.06 12.36
CA GLY A 95 7.86 -8.19 13.26
C GLY A 95 7.78 -7.84 14.75
N PHE A 96 7.84 -6.54 15.15
CA PHE A 96 7.59 -6.11 16.54
C PHE A 96 6.10 -6.10 16.87
N HIS A 97 5.29 -5.50 16.00
CA HIS A 97 3.84 -5.42 16.11
C HIS A 97 3.22 -6.46 15.17
N ARG A 98 3.07 -7.69 15.68
CA ARG A 98 2.61 -8.82 14.85
C ARG A 98 1.11 -9.03 14.96
N PRO A 99 0.43 -9.31 13.85
CA PRO A 99 -0.90 -9.87 13.91
C PRO A 99 -0.86 -11.29 14.54
N PRO A 100 -1.98 -11.80 15.06
CA PRO A 100 -2.06 -13.14 15.66
C PRO A 100 -1.67 -14.27 14.71
N GLN A 101 -1.91 -14.09 13.42
CA GLN A 101 -1.50 -14.99 12.35
C GLN A 101 -0.60 -14.26 11.37
N PRO A 102 0.34 -14.94 10.69
CA PRO A 102 1.14 -14.32 9.64
C PRO A 102 0.24 -13.69 8.57
N PRO A 103 0.50 -12.45 8.14
CA PRO A 103 -0.27 -11.84 7.07
C PRO A 103 0.07 -12.47 5.71
N MET A 104 -0.85 -12.43 4.76
CA MET A 104 -0.57 -12.84 3.39
C MET A 104 0.37 -11.86 2.69
N VAL A 105 0.24 -10.57 3.00
CA VAL A 105 1.04 -9.49 2.44
C VAL A 105 1.65 -8.67 3.57
N ALA A 106 2.92 -8.31 3.47
CA ALA A 106 3.58 -7.35 4.32
C ALA A 106 4.19 -6.23 3.48
N THR A 107 3.84 -4.98 3.76
CA THR A 107 4.56 -3.82 3.19
C THR A 107 5.57 -3.30 4.19
N MET A 108 6.66 -2.70 3.72
CA MET A 108 7.75 -2.19 4.54
C MET A 108 8.29 -0.90 3.96
N ASN A 109 8.80 0.00 4.81
CA ASN A 109 9.49 1.21 4.40
C ASN A 109 10.88 1.32 5.01
N LYS A 110 11.84 1.92 4.28
CA LYS A 110 13.24 2.04 4.67
C LYS A 110 13.46 3.19 5.66
N ALA A 111 12.82 3.15 6.83
CA ALA A 111 13.00 4.19 7.84
C ALA A 111 13.96 3.72 8.94
N HIS A 112 13.45 2.93 9.85
CA HIS A 112 14.19 2.32 10.96
C HIS A 112 13.56 0.97 11.32
N SER A 113 14.19 0.21 12.19
CA SER A 113 13.85 -1.20 12.47
C SER A 113 12.41 -1.48 12.91
N THR A 114 11.59 -0.47 13.15
CA THR A 114 10.16 -0.64 13.46
C THR A 114 9.26 -0.51 12.22
N HIS A 115 9.82 -0.26 11.02
CA HIS A 115 9.10 -0.18 9.76
C HIS A 115 9.39 -1.34 8.81
N TYR A 116 10.46 -2.08 9.05
CA TYR A 116 10.86 -3.21 8.21
C TYR A 116 11.62 -4.27 8.96
N THR A 117 11.73 -5.43 8.35
CA THR A 117 12.65 -6.52 8.73
C THR A 117 13.26 -7.14 7.48
N LEU A 118 14.55 -7.49 7.55
CA LEU A 118 15.21 -8.23 6.46
C LEU A 118 15.00 -9.75 6.58
N THR A 119 14.33 -10.19 7.66
CA THR A 119 14.05 -11.60 7.93
C THR A 119 12.55 -11.79 8.23
N PRO A 120 11.66 -11.45 7.27
CA PRO A 120 10.24 -11.76 7.42
C PRO A 120 10.04 -13.27 7.51
N GLY A 121 8.98 -13.72 8.17
CA GLY A 121 8.65 -15.13 8.25
C GLY A 121 8.41 -15.72 6.85
N PRO A 122 8.88 -16.94 6.57
CA PRO A 122 8.73 -17.58 5.27
C PRO A 122 7.27 -17.87 4.90
N GLU A 123 6.37 -17.80 5.86
CA GLU A 123 4.93 -17.94 5.70
C GLU A 123 4.24 -16.71 5.10
N ILE A 124 4.92 -15.55 5.04
CA ILE A 124 4.40 -14.34 4.38
C ILE A 124 4.61 -14.47 2.88
N ALA A 125 3.52 -14.66 2.14
CA ALA A 125 3.60 -14.96 0.72
C ALA A 125 4.12 -13.77 -0.13
N HIS A 126 3.80 -12.55 0.27
CA HIS A 126 4.16 -11.34 -0.46
C HIS A 126 4.79 -10.31 0.48
N VAL A 127 6.09 -10.04 0.28
CA VAL A 127 6.84 -9.01 1.00
C VAL A 127 7.15 -7.88 0.03
N LEU A 128 6.58 -6.70 0.27
CA LEU A 128 6.67 -5.54 -0.61
C LEU A 128 7.52 -4.46 0.07
N HIS A 129 8.75 -4.30 -0.39
CA HIS A 129 9.62 -3.23 0.07
C HIS A 129 9.24 -1.91 -0.62
N GLY A 130 9.01 -0.85 0.13
CA GLY A 130 8.75 0.50 -0.38
C GLY A 130 10.01 1.22 -0.89
N TRP A 131 11.10 0.48 -1.11
CA TRP A 131 12.37 0.92 -1.69
C TRP A 131 12.95 -0.19 -2.56
N SER A 132 13.90 0.15 -3.42
CA SER A 132 14.68 -0.82 -4.19
C SER A 132 16.17 -0.64 -3.91
N ASP A 133 16.92 -1.73 -3.99
CA ASP A 133 18.38 -1.73 -3.81
C ASP A 133 19.14 -1.62 -5.15
N ASP A 134 18.43 -1.56 -6.28
CA ASP A 134 19.02 -1.46 -7.63
C ASP A 134 19.14 -0.02 -8.15
N GLY A 135 18.74 0.98 -7.34
CA GLY A 135 18.80 2.40 -7.67
C GLY A 135 17.61 2.92 -8.47
N ASN A 136 16.59 2.10 -8.68
CA ASN A 136 15.30 2.52 -9.23
C ASN A 136 14.29 2.75 -8.09
N ALA A 137 13.19 3.43 -8.39
CA ALA A 137 12.05 3.48 -7.48
C ALA A 137 11.39 2.10 -7.34
N ALA A 138 10.86 1.79 -6.15
CA ALA A 138 10.03 0.60 -6.00
C ALA A 138 8.74 0.76 -6.84
N ASP A 139 8.36 -0.28 -7.58
CA ASP A 139 7.17 -0.28 -8.44
C ASP A 139 6.37 -1.58 -8.19
N HIS A 140 5.31 -1.45 -7.42
CA HIS A 140 4.42 -2.54 -7.06
C HIS A 140 3.07 -2.40 -7.78
N ASP A 141 2.68 -3.48 -8.45
CA ASP A 141 1.41 -3.64 -9.15
C ASP A 141 0.95 -5.08 -8.95
N LEU A 142 0.27 -5.34 -7.81
CA LEU A 142 0.01 -6.69 -7.34
C LEU A 142 -1.48 -6.88 -7.00
N VAL A 143 -2.08 -7.90 -7.57
CA VAL A 143 -3.42 -8.37 -7.19
C VAL A 143 -3.29 -9.62 -6.32
N VAL A 144 -3.83 -9.55 -5.11
CA VAL A 144 -3.91 -10.70 -4.19
C VAL A 144 -5.38 -10.86 -3.77
N GLY A 145 -6.00 -11.94 -4.21
CA GLY A 145 -7.42 -12.18 -3.94
C GLY A 145 -8.31 -11.02 -4.42
N ASP A 146 -8.96 -10.35 -3.48
CA ASP A 146 -9.84 -9.21 -3.72
C ASP A 146 -9.18 -7.84 -3.48
N ALA A 147 -7.86 -7.80 -3.25
CA ALA A 147 -7.09 -6.59 -3.05
C ALA A 147 -6.15 -6.32 -4.23
N TYR A 148 -6.16 -5.09 -4.74
CA TYR A 148 -5.13 -4.56 -5.64
C TYR A 148 -4.22 -3.64 -4.84
N ILE A 149 -2.91 -3.87 -4.91
CA ILE A 149 -1.88 -3.20 -4.12
C ILE A 149 -0.89 -2.54 -5.05
N ARG A 150 -0.70 -1.24 -4.86
CA ARG A 150 0.30 -0.45 -5.57
C ARG A 150 0.99 0.53 -4.65
N ASN A 151 2.03 1.19 -5.10
CA ASN A 151 2.73 2.21 -4.34
C ASN A 151 3.00 3.48 -5.16
N VAL A 152 3.26 4.56 -4.45
CA VAL A 152 3.83 5.81 -4.97
C VAL A 152 5.13 6.06 -4.20
N PRO A 153 6.30 6.00 -4.84
CA PRO A 153 7.57 6.25 -4.20
C PRO A 153 7.68 7.69 -3.72
N THR A 154 8.33 7.91 -2.59
CA THR A 154 8.67 9.24 -2.07
C THR A 154 10.05 9.22 -1.42
N ASP A 155 10.67 10.38 -1.31
CA ASP A 155 11.98 10.49 -0.70
C ASP A 155 11.93 10.29 0.82
N ILE A 156 13.02 9.77 1.37
CA ILE A 156 13.19 9.60 2.81
C ILE A 156 14.43 10.34 3.30
N ARG A 157 14.40 10.82 4.53
CA ARG A 157 15.57 11.43 5.16
C ARG A 157 16.51 10.34 5.68
N ALA A 158 17.76 10.37 5.23
CA ALA A 158 18.80 9.47 5.70
C ALA A 158 19.14 9.77 7.17
N GLY A 159 18.59 9.01 8.10
CA GLY A 159 18.79 9.18 9.52
C GLY A 159 18.30 10.52 10.09
N TYR A 160 18.84 10.89 11.26
CA TYR A 160 18.47 12.13 11.94
C TYR A 160 19.15 13.35 11.29
N GLY A 161 18.38 14.19 10.57
CA GLY A 161 18.91 15.40 9.93
C GLY A 161 19.82 15.17 8.72
N GLY A 162 19.83 13.96 8.17
CA GLY A 162 20.58 13.61 6.97
C GLY A 162 20.00 14.22 5.70
N ALA A 163 20.70 14.04 4.58
CA ALA A 163 20.22 14.39 3.25
C ALA A 163 18.99 13.55 2.89
N MET A 164 18.14 14.04 1.98
CA MET A 164 17.07 13.25 1.40
C MET A 164 17.68 12.13 0.53
N GLU A 165 17.21 10.92 0.73
CA GLU A 165 17.49 9.74 -0.08
C GLU A 165 16.29 9.52 -1.00
N PRO A 166 16.48 9.52 -2.33
CA PRO A 166 15.39 9.31 -3.27
C PRO A 166 14.74 7.94 -3.07
N ASP A 167 13.41 7.92 -3.22
CA ASP A 167 12.60 6.70 -3.28
C ASP A 167 12.77 5.72 -2.09
N GLY A 168 13.20 6.23 -0.93
CA GLY A 168 13.41 5.38 0.26
C GLY A 168 12.14 5.11 1.07
N ASN A 169 11.02 5.73 0.71
CA ASN A 169 9.69 5.51 1.26
C ASN A 169 8.69 5.26 0.12
N SER A 170 7.62 4.55 0.42
CA SER A 170 6.47 4.40 -0.48
C SER A 170 5.18 4.68 0.26
N ILE A 171 4.30 5.43 -0.39
CA ILE A 171 2.90 5.48 -0.02
C ILE A 171 2.25 4.24 -0.63
N PHE A 172 1.89 3.27 0.20
CA PHE A 172 1.17 2.08 -0.26
C PHE A 172 -0.33 2.36 -0.35
N ILE A 173 -0.94 1.89 -1.42
CA ILE A 173 -2.37 2.07 -1.70
C ILE A 173 -2.99 0.70 -1.91
N PHE A 174 -4.04 0.43 -1.14
CA PHE A 174 -4.80 -0.81 -1.16
C PHE A 174 -6.21 -0.50 -1.69
N GLU A 175 -6.52 -1.07 -2.85
CA GLU A 175 -7.83 -0.93 -3.49
C GLU A 175 -8.62 -2.20 -3.25
N VAL A 176 -9.65 -2.12 -2.44
CA VAL A 176 -10.43 -3.28 -2.00
C VAL A 176 -11.86 -2.87 -1.64
N ALA A 177 -12.85 -3.68 -2.02
CA ALA A 177 -14.27 -3.42 -1.75
C ALA A 177 -14.73 -2.02 -2.24
N GLY A 178 -14.10 -1.50 -3.31
CA GLY A 178 -14.34 -0.16 -3.85
C GLY A 178 -13.72 0.97 -3.02
N LEU A 179 -13.06 0.66 -1.90
CA LEU A 179 -12.32 1.60 -1.07
C LEU A 179 -10.91 1.80 -1.59
N CYS A 180 -10.38 3.01 -1.36
CA CYS A 180 -9.00 3.40 -1.57
C CYS A 180 -8.38 3.68 -0.21
N VAL A 181 -7.53 2.79 0.27
CA VAL A 181 -6.88 2.89 1.58
C VAL A 181 -5.40 3.19 1.39
N GLY A 182 -4.91 4.31 1.91
CA GLY A 182 -3.52 4.73 1.79
C GLY A 182 -2.76 4.65 3.11
N HIS A 183 -1.50 4.25 3.04
CA HIS A 183 -0.57 4.28 4.16
C HIS A 183 0.61 5.15 3.77
N LEU A 184 0.81 6.31 4.44
CA LEU A 184 1.83 7.29 4.05
C LEU A 184 3.26 6.87 4.40
N GLY A 185 3.43 5.71 5.06
CA GLY A 185 4.74 5.24 5.46
C GLY A 185 5.43 6.21 6.41
N HIS A 186 6.71 6.47 6.16
CA HIS A 186 7.55 7.40 6.91
C HIS A 186 7.79 8.67 6.08
N LEU A 187 6.71 9.34 5.66
CA LEU A 187 6.74 10.49 4.76
C LEU A 187 7.52 11.68 5.35
N HIS A 188 8.48 12.22 4.61
CA HIS A 188 9.39 13.27 5.09
C HIS A 188 9.23 14.63 4.42
N HIS A 189 8.50 14.72 3.32
CA HIS A 189 8.30 15.96 2.56
C HIS A 189 6.84 16.14 2.15
N GLU A 190 6.46 17.36 1.84
CA GLU A 190 5.16 17.62 1.25
C GLU A 190 5.09 17.05 -0.17
N LEU A 191 3.93 16.56 -0.53
CA LEU A 191 3.67 15.95 -1.83
C LEU A 191 3.49 17.03 -2.90
N ASP A 192 3.97 16.77 -4.09
CA ASP A 192 3.77 17.63 -5.25
C ASP A 192 2.53 17.23 -6.08
N GLU A 193 2.31 17.89 -7.21
CA GLU A 193 1.15 17.63 -8.08
C GLU A 193 1.20 16.23 -8.69
N THR A 194 2.40 15.73 -9.00
CA THR A 194 2.61 14.40 -9.58
C THR A 194 2.28 13.34 -8.55
N ASP A 195 2.79 13.49 -7.32
CA ASP A 195 2.50 12.58 -6.20
C ASP A 195 0.98 12.45 -5.99
N TYR A 196 0.26 13.60 -5.91
CA TYR A 196 -1.19 13.58 -5.73
C TYR A 196 -1.93 12.93 -6.89
N ALA A 197 -1.47 13.13 -8.14
CA ALA A 197 -2.04 12.50 -9.30
C ALA A 197 -1.82 10.97 -9.31
N GLU A 198 -0.64 10.52 -8.90
CA GLU A 198 -0.31 9.11 -8.80
C GLU A 198 -1.01 8.42 -7.62
N ILE A 199 -1.13 9.10 -6.48
CA ILE A 199 -1.92 8.62 -5.34
C ILE A 199 -3.38 8.44 -5.75
N GLY A 200 -3.96 9.44 -6.38
CA GLY A 200 -5.37 9.46 -6.72
C GLY A 200 -6.28 9.68 -5.49
N ARG A 201 -7.48 9.09 -5.51
CA ARG A 201 -8.44 9.18 -4.40
C ARG A 201 -7.98 8.29 -3.24
N LEU A 202 -8.09 8.80 -2.01
CA LEU A 202 -7.99 8.00 -0.78
C LEU A 202 -9.25 8.23 0.08
N ASP A 203 -9.94 7.15 0.40
CA ASP A 203 -11.10 7.18 1.32
C ASP A 203 -10.65 7.11 2.78
N VAL A 204 -9.62 6.30 3.03
CA VAL A 204 -8.98 6.13 4.33
C VAL A 204 -7.49 6.40 4.16
N VAL A 205 -6.88 7.15 5.10
CA VAL A 205 -5.44 7.39 5.09
C VAL A 205 -4.83 7.21 6.48
N MET A 206 -3.73 6.47 6.55
CA MET A 206 -2.91 6.27 7.76
C MET A 206 -1.76 7.27 7.73
N VAL A 207 -1.61 8.05 8.81
CA VAL A 207 -0.82 9.29 8.81
C VAL A 207 0.13 9.33 10.01
N PRO A 208 1.46 9.48 9.80
CA PRO A 208 2.40 9.65 10.90
C PRO A 208 2.22 11.01 11.58
N VAL A 209 2.25 11.03 12.93
CA VAL A 209 1.96 12.21 13.73
C VAL A 209 3.01 12.51 14.81
N ASP A 210 4.25 12.08 14.60
CA ASP A 210 5.35 12.29 15.55
C ASP A 210 5.86 13.75 15.62
N GLY A 211 5.49 14.59 14.66
CA GLY A 211 5.78 16.02 14.66
C GLY A 211 7.22 16.40 14.35
N GLY A 212 8.00 15.54 13.68
CA GLY A 212 9.35 15.94 13.24
C GLY A 212 10.33 14.81 12.98
N LEU A 213 10.08 13.59 13.42
CA LEU A 213 10.87 12.41 12.99
C LEU A 213 10.54 12.07 11.55
N THR A 214 9.24 12.12 11.22
CA THR A 214 8.73 12.15 9.85
C THR A 214 8.66 13.62 9.40
N MET A 215 7.61 14.04 8.75
CA MET A 215 7.36 15.41 8.38
C MET A 215 6.82 16.22 9.56
N GLY A 216 7.10 17.53 9.62
CA GLY A 216 6.55 18.41 10.64
C GLY A 216 5.02 18.42 10.65
N ALA A 217 4.42 18.58 11.84
CA ALA A 217 2.98 18.45 12.05
C ALA A 217 2.15 19.38 11.16
N GLU A 218 2.55 20.64 10.98
CA GLU A 218 1.84 21.60 10.14
C GLU A 218 1.88 21.23 8.64
N SER A 219 3.02 20.73 8.15
CA SER A 219 3.15 20.20 6.79
C SER A 219 2.27 18.98 6.59
N MET A 220 2.23 18.08 7.57
CA MET A 220 1.36 16.91 7.54
C MET A 220 -0.11 17.29 7.49
N VAL A 221 -0.52 18.33 8.22
CA VAL A 221 -1.90 18.87 8.15
C VAL A 221 -2.23 19.38 6.74
N ARG A 222 -1.28 20.03 6.05
CA ARG A 222 -1.48 20.45 4.66
C ARG A 222 -1.68 19.27 3.71
N VAL A 223 -0.85 18.25 3.85
CA VAL A 223 -0.98 17.00 3.05
C VAL A 223 -2.33 16.34 3.30
N VAL A 224 -2.69 16.10 4.55
CA VAL A 224 -3.97 15.47 4.93
C VAL A 224 -5.17 16.27 4.43
N THR A 225 -5.11 17.61 4.56
CA THR A 225 -6.18 18.49 4.09
C THR A 225 -6.35 18.39 2.57
N ARG A 226 -5.27 18.27 1.83
CA ARG A 226 -5.30 18.16 0.37
C ARG A 226 -5.75 16.78 -0.11
N LEU A 227 -5.40 15.71 0.58
CA LEU A 227 -5.85 14.34 0.27
C LEU A 227 -7.37 14.17 0.39
N ARG A 228 -8.05 14.97 1.23
CA ARG A 228 -9.52 14.98 1.41
C ARG A 228 -10.10 13.61 1.78
N SER A 229 -9.35 12.78 2.44
CA SER A 229 -9.81 11.46 2.88
C SER A 229 -10.98 11.58 3.86
N ALA A 230 -11.95 10.67 3.75
CA ALA A 230 -13.10 10.63 4.65
C ALA A 230 -12.70 10.19 6.07
N LEU A 231 -11.76 9.25 6.18
CA LEU A 231 -11.26 8.74 7.46
C LEU A 231 -9.74 8.87 7.52
N ILE A 232 -9.24 9.53 8.56
CA ILE A 232 -7.82 9.73 8.83
C ILE A 232 -7.47 8.96 10.11
N LEU A 233 -6.48 8.06 10.02
CA LEU A 233 -6.01 7.22 11.11
C LEU A 233 -4.58 7.63 11.49
N PRO A 234 -4.38 8.37 12.59
CA PRO A 234 -3.06 8.70 13.09
C PRO A 234 -2.26 7.45 13.48
N MET A 235 -0.95 7.50 13.19
CA MET A 235 0.02 6.47 13.54
C MET A 235 1.36 7.10 13.92
N HIS A 236 2.36 6.30 14.27
CA HIS A 236 3.75 6.72 14.49
C HIS A 236 3.87 7.88 15.46
N ARG A 237 3.13 7.83 16.57
CA ARG A 237 3.18 8.88 17.60
C ARG A 237 4.46 8.76 18.44
N ARG A 238 5.19 9.86 18.55
CA ARG A 238 6.31 10.00 19.48
C ARG A 238 6.43 11.47 19.90
N GLY A 239 6.74 11.73 21.16
CA GLY A 239 6.88 13.08 21.68
C GLY A 239 5.54 13.71 22.07
N PRO A 240 5.07 14.79 21.40
CA PRO A 240 3.89 15.52 21.82
C PRO A 240 2.62 14.65 21.91
N PRO A 241 1.67 15.00 22.79
CA PRO A 241 0.36 14.35 22.82
C PRO A 241 -0.33 14.46 21.47
N VAL A 242 -1.11 13.43 21.09
CA VAL A 242 -1.83 13.41 19.81
C VAL A 242 -2.81 14.59 19.68
N GLU A 243 -3.33 15.08 20.81
CA GLU A 243 -4.21 16.25 20.88
C GLU A 243 -3.57 17.50 20.29
N SER A 244 -2.24 17.64 20.38
CA SER A 244 -1.50 18.74 19.77
C SER A 244 -1.62 18.70 18.25
N PHE A 245 -1.50 17.52 17.63
CA PHE A 245 -1.72 17.33 16.20
C PHE A 245 -3.18 17.55 15.83
N LEU A 246 -4.12 16.98 16.59
CA LEU A 246 -5.55 17.15 16.36
C LEU A 246 -5.97 18.63 16.43
N GLY A 247 -5.35 19.41 17.31
CA GLY A 247 -5.60 20.84 17.48
C GLY A 247 -5.28 21.70 16.26
N LEU A 248 -4.41 21.23 15.37
CA LEU A 248 -4.01 21.96 14.17
C LEU A 248 -5.08 21.98 13.07
N PHE A 249 -6.05 21.05 13.12
CA PHE A 249 -7.13 21.00 12.14
C PHE A 249 -8.26 21.95 12.48
N GLY A 250 -8.79 22.61 11.48
CA GLY A 250 -9.94 23.50 11.60
C GLY A 250 -11.28 22.76 11.80
N PRO A 251 -12.41 23.53 11.82
CA PRO A 251 -13.75 22.97 12.06
C PRO A 251 -14.26 22.07 10.91
N GLY A 252 -13.54 21.99 9.80
CA GLY A 252 -13.84 21.10 8.69
C GLY A 252 -13.61 19.61 9.01
N PHE A 253 -12.97 19.30 10.13
CA PHE A 253 -12.64 17.93 10.55
C PHE A 253 -13.32 17.59 11.88
N ASP A 254 -13.94 16.42 11.93
CA ASP A 254 -14.37 15.82 13.18
C ASP A 254 -13.21 15.01 13.80
N ARG A 255 -13.28 14.81 15.13
CA ARG A 255 -12.24 14.11 15.90
C ARG A 255 -12.89 13.10 16.81
N LYS A 256 -12.30 11.91 16.90
CA LYS A 256 -12.79 10.83 17.76
C LYS A 256 -11.62 10.06 18.35
N MET A 257 -11.63 9.90 19.66
CA MET A 257 -10.85 8.85 20.34
C MET A 257 -11.68 7.57 20.33
N ALA A 258 -11.16 6.50 19.74
CA ALA A 258 -11.88 5.23 19.65
C ALA A 258 -11.60 4.36 20.87
N ASP A 259 -12.59 3.57 21.28
CA ASP A 259 -12.49 2.59 22.37
C ASP A 259 -11.93 1.24 21.88
N SER A 260 -11.61 1.13 20.61
CA SER A 260 -11.10 -0.08 19.94
C SER A 260 -9.85 0.24 19.14
N ALA A 261 -8.96 -0.74 19.00
CA ALA A 261 -7.86 -0.72 18.06
C ALA A 261 -8.32 -1.00 16.61
N THR A 262 -9.56 -1.47 16.41
CA THR A 262 -10.11 -1.84 15.10
C THR A 262 -11.24 -0.92 14.70
N VAL A 263 -11.22 -0.48 13.45
CA VAL A 263 -12.34 0.15 12.76
C VAL A 263 -12.73 -0.68 11.54
N THR A 264 -14.04 -0.87 11.34
CA THR A 264 -14.58 -1.53 10.14
C THR A 264 -15.20 -0.48 9.24
N VAL A 265 -14.79 -0.47 7.98
CA VAL A 265 -15.20 0.54 6.98
C VAL A 265 -15.79 -0.12 5.73
N SER A 266 -16.73 0.59 5.11
CA SER A 266 -17.25 0.29 3.78
C SER A 266 -17.56 1.61 3.08
N LEU A 267 -17.80 1.61 1.78
CA LEU A 267 -18.25 2.82 1.07
C LEU A 267 -19.50 3.45 1.70
N ARG A 268 -20.37 2.63 2.32
CA ARG A 268 -21.59 3.09 2.99
C ARG A 268 -21.34 3.73 4.34
N THR A 269 -20.34 3.27 5.07
CA THR A 269 -20.05 3.70 6.45
C THR A 269 -18.99 4.78 6.55
N LEU A 270 -18.38 5.16 5.42
CA LEU A 270 -17.42 6.28 5.40
C LEU A 270 -18.05 7.55 5.97
N PRO A 271 -17.33 8.30 6.80
CA PRO A 271 -17.77 9.59 7.29
C PRO A 271 -18.09 10.55 6.15
N LYS A 272 -19.21 11.28 6.26
CA LYS A 272 -19.56 12.33 5.27
C LYS A 272 -18.75 13.60 5.43
N LYS A 273 -18.23 13.84 6.63
CA LYS A 273 -17.31 14.90 6.97
C LYS A 273 -15.98 14.24 7.37
N PRO A 274 -14.84 14.74 6.93
CA PRO A 274 -13.55 14.17 7.29
C PRO A 274 -13.43 13.93 8.80
N LEU A 275 -13.12 12.71 9.19
CA LEU A 275 -13.01 12.28 10.58
C LEU A 275 -11.58 11.82 10.86
N ILE A 276 -10.93 12.46 11.83
CA ILE A 276 -9.68 11.98 12.40
C ILE A 276 -10.04 11.07 13.57
N MET A 277 -9.75 9.77 13.43
CA MET A 277 -10.05 8.76 14.43
C MET A 277 -8.75 8.20 15.01
N VAL A 278 -8.52 8.44 16.28
CA VAL A 278 -7.39 7.89 17.03
C VAL A 278 -7.81 6.53 17.56
N LEU A 279 -7.23 5.48 17.00
CA LEU A 279 -7.51 4.11 17.45
C LEU A 279 -6.83 3.84 18.80
N GLN A 280 -7.38 2.91 19.57
CA GLN A 280 -6.82 2.50 20.84
C GLN A 280 -5.40 1.94 20.63
N GLY A 281 -4.45 2.36 21.48
CA GLY A 281 -3.06 1.90 21.43
C GLY A 281 -2.07 2.86 20.75
N LEU A 282 -2.54 3.95 20.14
CA LEU A 282 -1.68 4.97 19.53
C LEU A 282 -0.72 5.60 20.55
#